data_b1206cae36a817ce4865936092339f2a
#
_entry.id   b1206cae36a817ce4865936092339f2a
#
_cell.length_a   1.000
_cell.length_b   1.000
_cell.length_c   1.000
_cell.angle_alpha   90.00
_cell.angle_beta   90.00
_cell.angle_gamma   90.00
#
_symmetry.space_group_name_H-M   'P 1'
#
loop_
_entity.id
_entity.type
_entity.pdbx_description
1 polymer ?
#
loop_
_entity_poly.entity_id
_entity_poly.type
_entity_poly.pdbx_seq_one_letter_code
_entity_poly.pdbx_strand_id
1 'polypeptide(L)'
;CPAPGYDRHFKITETFGFEMITIPMHEDGPDMDMVEEYVNNDPEVKGIWCVPKYSNPQGYSYSDEVVKRFAALTPAAEDFRIFWDNAYSVHHLYEDNQAQILNILDECEKAGNPDIVFQFCSTSKVSFPGAGIAAISASAANIADIKKRLTIQTIGHDKINQLRHVKF
;
A
#
# COMPACT_ATOMS: atom_id res chain seq x y z
N CYS A 1 -0.63 10.87 5.45
CA CYS A 1 -0.64 10.55 4.01
C CYS A 1 0.35 11.43 3.25
N PRO A 2 1.15 10.86 2.32
CA PRO A 2 1.96 11.63 1.39
C PRO A 2 1.11 12.53 0.50
N ALA A 3 1.52 13.78 0.31
CA ALA A 3 0.82 14.76 -0.51
C ALA A 3 1.82 15.59 -1.37
N PRO A 4 1.45 15.89 -2.63
CA PRO A 4 0.21 15.50 -3.31
C PRO A 4 0.03 13.99 -3.42
N GLY A 5 -1.21 13.50 -3.35
CA GLY A 5 -1.51 12.08 -3.35
C GLY A 5 -2.91 11.76 -3.89
N TYR A 6 -3.28 10.49 -3.89
CA TYR A 6 -4.57 10.05 -4.39
C TYR A 6 -5.69 10.41 -3.40
N ASP A 7 -6.62 11.26 -3.83
CA ASP A 7 -7.67 11.84 -2.97
C ASP A 7 -8.61 10.82 -2.31
N ARG A 8 -8.73 9.62 -2.89
CA ARG A 8 -9.57 8.55 -2.32
C ARG A 8 -9.01 8.01 -1.02
N HIS A 9 -7.68 7.92 -0.90
CA HIS A 9 -7.05 7.53 0.37
C HIS A 9 -7.40 8.52 1.48
N PHE A 10 -7.39 9.82 1.18
CA PHE A 10 -7.75 10.84 2.15
C PHE A 10 -9.21 10.72 2.57
N LYS A 11 -10.13 10.64 1.60
CA LYS A 11 -11.57 10.55 1.84
C LYS A 11 -11.97 9.27 2.58
N ILE A 12 -11.36 8.12 2.25
CA ILE A 12 -11.60 6.87 2.96
C ILE A 12 -11.18 7.02 4.43
N THR A 13 -9.99 7.54 4.68
CA THR A 13 -9.45 7.72 6.03
C THR A 13 -10.33 8.65 6.87
N GLU A 14 -10.70 9.81 6.35
CA GLU A 14 -11.60 10.76 7.01
C GLU A 14 -13.00 10.18 7.28
N THR A 15 -13.53 9.35 6.35
CA THR A 15 -14.84 8.69 6.52
C THR A 15 -14.85 7.75 7.74
N PHE A 16 -13.70 7.16 8.08
CA PHE A 16 -13.56 6.35 9.28
C PHE A 16 -13.19 7.14 10.53
N GLY A 17 -13.19 8.47 10.45
CA GLY A 17 -12.98 9.37 11.59
C GLY A 17 -11.53 9.61 11.96
N PHE A 18 -10.58 9.27 11.10
CA PHE A 18 -9.17 9.58 11.30
C PHE A 18 -8.83 10.99 10.83
N GLU A 19 -8.00 11.67 11.58
CA GLU A 19 -7.37 12.91 11.17
C GLU A 19 -6.20 12.62 10.21
N MET A 20 -6.06 13.48 9.17
CA MET A 20 -5.06 13.31 8.14
C MET A 20 -3.83 14.18 8.41
N ILE A 21 -2.69 13.55 8.66
CA ILE A 21 -1.40 14.21 8.72
C ILE A 21 -0.80 14.21 7.31
N THR A 22 -0.46 15.39 6.80
CA THR A 22 0.15 15.55 5.48
C THR A 22 1.66 15.42 5.56
N ILE A 23 2.22 14.52 4.74
CA ILE A 23 3.67 14.33 4.60
C ILE A 23 4.09 14.80 3.19
N PRO A 24 5.09 15.68 3.06
CA PRO A 24 5.61 16.09 1.76
C PRO A 24 6.11 14.92 0.91
N MET A 25 5.87 14.97 -0.41
CA MET A 25 6.40 14.02 -1.40
C MET A 25 7.61 14.61 -2.10
N HIS A 26 8.69 13.83 -2.17
CA HIS A 26 9.89 14.06 -2.97
C HIS A 26 9.92 13.12 -4.19
N GLU A 27 10.90 13.28 -5.07
CA GLU A 27 11.00 12.47 -6.30
C GLU A 27 11.27 10.98 -6.03
N ASP A 28 11.86 10.67 -4.89
CA ASP A 28 12.22 9.31 -4.46
C ASP A 28 11.30 8.73 -3.37
N GLY A 29 10.25 9.46 -2.98
CA GLY A 29 9.28 9.01 -1.99
C GLY A 29 8.83 10.12 -1.02
N PRO A 30 8.08 9.79 0.04
CA PRO A 30 7.70 10.75 1.06
C PRO A 30 8.89 11.18 1.92
N ASP A 31 8.75 12.32 2.58
CA ASP A 31 9.69 12.76 3.61
C ASP A 31 9.75 11.74 4.75
N MET A 32 10.75 10.87 4.70
CA MET A 32 10.88 9.78 5.66
C MET A 32 11.29 10.24 7.05
N ASP A 33 11.94 11.41 7.20
CA ASP A 33 12.30 11.94 8.51
C ASP A 33 11.01 12.33 9.25
N MET A 34 10.06 12.96 8.56
CA MET A 34 8.74 13.26 9.13
C MET A 34 7.93 11.97 9.37
N VAL A 35 7.97 11.00 8.47
CA VAL A 35 7.26 9.73 8.67
C VAL A 35 7.77 9.05 9.94
N GLU A 36 9.08 8.92 10.11
CA GLU A 36 9.70 8.29 11.28
C GLU A 36 9.39 9.07 12.56
N GLU A 37 9.44 10.40 12.51
CA GLU A 37 9.11 11.25 13.66
C GLU A 37 7.69 10.98 14.17
N TYR A 38 6.70 11.00 13.30
CA TYR A 38 5.31 10.75 13.68
C TYR A 38 5.06 9.29 14.07
N VAL A 39 5.48 8.36 13.24
CA VAL A 39 5.16 6.94 13.44
C VAL A 39 5.83 6.35 14.67
N ASN A 40 7.10 6.70 14.91
CA ASN A 40 7.86 6.10 16.00
C ASN A 40 7.60 6.76 17.37
N ASN A 41 6.97 7.94 17.41
CA ASN A 41 6.80 8.68 18.65
C ASN A 41 5.34 8.93 19.06
N ASP A 42 4.39 8.85 18.12
CA ASP A 42 2.99 9.14 18.40
C ASP A 42 2.12 7.87 18.29
N PRO A 43 1.58 7.35 19.42
CA PRO A 43 0.74 6.16 19.43
C PRO A 43 -0.65 6.38 18.81
N GLU A 44 -1.04 7.63 18.52
CA GLU A 44 -2.29 7.92 17.81
C GLU A 44 -2.14 7.79 16.27
N VAL A 45 -0.92 7.72 15.76
CA VAL A 45 -0.68 7.48 14.33
C VAL A 45 -0.92 6.00 14.00
N LYS A 46 -2.00 5.73 13.28
CA LYS A 46 -2.49 4.36 13.03
C LYS A 46 -2.12 3.80 11.66
N GLY A 47 -1.67 4.64 10.74
CA GLY A 47 -1.29 4.13 9.42
C GLY A 47 -0.81 5.19 8.45
N ILE A 48 -0.30 4.71 7.33
CA ILE A 48 0.10 5.54 6.20
C ILE A 48 -0.32 4.87 4.88
N TRP A 49 -0.91 5.64 3.97
CA TRP A 49 -1.14 5.21 2.59
C TRP A 49 0.06 5.52 1.71
N CYS A 50 0.48 4.57 0.90
CA CYS A 50 1.60 4.70 -0.02
C CYS A 50 1.20 4.26 -1.42
N VAL A 51 1.56 5.03 -2.46
CA VAL A 51 1.52 4.61 -3.87
C VAL A 51 2.96 4.59 -4.36
N PRO A 52 3.68 3.46 -4.17
CA PRO A 52 5.14 3.45 -4.22
C PRO A 52 5.72 3.49 -5.63
N LYS A 53 4.94 3.11 -6.64
CA LYS A 53 5.40 3.05 -8.02
C LYS A 53 4.45 3.77 -8.93
N TYR A 54 5.00 4.79 -9.57
CA TYR A 54 4.29 5.77 -10.38
C TYR A 54 3.18 6.45 -9.56
N SER A 55 3.59 7.16 -8.50
CA SER A 55 2.67 7.84 -7.59
C SER A 55 1.70 8.75 -8.34
N ASN A 56 0.48 8.85 -7.84
CA ASN A 56 -0.54 9.73 -8.40
C ASN A 56 -0.65 10.99 -7.52
N PRO A 57 -0.41 12.22 -8.06
CA PRO A 57 -0.34 12.57 -9.49
C PRO A 57 1.08 12.70 -10.08
N GLN A 58 2.17 12.62 -9.29
CA GLN A 58 3.49 13.02 -9.75
C GLN A 58 4.21 12.01 -10.66
N GLY A 59 3.84 10.74 -10.60
CA GLY A 59 4.51 9.66 -11.33
C GLY A 59 5.84 9.20 -10.73
N TYR A 60 6.17 9.63 -9.51
CA TYR A 60 7.38 9.25 -8.80
C TYR A 60 7.38 7.78 -8.39
N SER A 61 8.56 7.20 -8.25
CA SER A 61 8.74 5.86 -7.70
C SER A 61 9.66 5.92 -6.49
N TYR A 62 9.29 5.19 -5.43
CA TYR A 62 10.08 5.15 -4.20
C TYR A 62 11.45 4.52 -4.46
N SER A 63 12.48 5.08 -3.85
CA SER A 63 13.82 4.52 -3.87
C SER A 63 13.92 3.28 -2.96
N ASP A 64 14.94 2.47 -3.20
CA ASP A 64 15.26 1.32 -2.34
C ASP A 64 15.52 1.75 -0.90
N GLU A 65 16.11 2.92 -0.68
CA GLU A 65 16.35 3.49 0.64
C GLU A 65 15.04 3.80 1.36
N VAL A 66 14.10 4.45 0.68
CA VAL A 66 12.77 4.75 1.23
C VAL A 66 12.03 3.47 1.60
N VAL A 67 12.07 2.43 0.76
CA VAL A 67 11.44 1.14 1.06
C VAL A 67 12.04 0.50 2.32
N LYS A 68 13.38 0.52 2.45
CA LYS A 68 14.07 -0.01 3.63
C LYS A 68 13.73 0.78 4.90
N ARG A 69 13.63 2.11 4.80
CA ARG A 69 13.24 2.96 5.94
C ARG A 69 11.80 2.64 6.38
N PHE A 70 10.87 2.44 5.45
CA PHE A 70 9.52 1.97 5.78
C PHE A 70 9.55 0.62 6.51
N ALA A 71 10.33 -0.32 6.03
CA ALA A 71 10.46 -1.65 6.65
C ALA A 71 11.07 -1.60 8.07
N ALA A 72 11.93 -0.62 8.33
CA ALA A 72 12.62 -0.44 9.61
C ALA A 72 11.86 0.42 10.62
N LEU A 73 10.66 0.92 10.30
CA LEU A 73 9.84 1.70 11.24
C LEU A 73 9.63 0.94 12.56
N THR A 74 9.64 1.67 13.66
CA THR A 74 9.35 1.16 15.00
C THR A 74 8.11 1.85 15.58
N PRO A 75 6.91 1.52 15.06
CA PRO A 75 5.71 2.27 15.40
C PRO A 75 5.41 2.30 16.90
N ALA A 76 5.09 3.49 17.41
CA ALA A 76 4.61 3.65 18.80
C ALA A 76 3.23 3.01 19.00
N ALA A 77 2.42 2.91 17.94
CA ALA A 77 1.13 2.24 17.95
C ALA A 77 1.27 0.77 17.53
N GLU A 78 0.85 -0.19 18.36
CA GLU A 78 0.87 -1.62 18.04
C GLU A 78 -0.01 -1.99 16.82
N ASP A 79 -1.05 -1.21 16.59
CA ASP A 79 -1.99 -1.40 15.50
C ASP A 79 -1.66 -0.56 14.25
N PHE A 80 -0.49 0.08 14.19
CA PHE A 80 -0.03 0.82 13.00
C PHE A 80 0.10 -0.10 11.78
N ARG A 81 -0.34 0.40 10.61
CA ARG A 81 -0.21 -0.34 9.35
C ARG A 81 0.18 0.57 8.19
N ILE A 82 1.02 0.04 7.31
CA ILE A 82 1.35 0.61 6.02
C ILE A 82 0.36 0.03 4.98
N PHE A 83 -0.39 0.90 4.31
CA PHE A 83 -1.27 0.54 3.20
C PHE A 83 -0.53 0.79 1.89
N TRP A 84 0.09 -0.26 1.34
CA TRP A 84 0.96 -0.22 0.17
C TRP A 84 0.15 -0.48 -1.10
N ASP A 85 -0.38 0.60 -1.71
CA ASP A 85 -1.23 0.54 -2.90
C ASP A 85 -0.38 0.43 -4.16
N ASN A 86 -0.24 -0.80 -4.65
CA ASN A 86 0.57 -1.13 -5.83
C ASN A 86 -0.26 -1.08 -7.13
N ALA A 87 -1.09 -0.05 -7.26
CA ALA A 87 -2.04 0.11 -8.37
C ALA A 87 -1.39 0.20 -9.75
N TYR A 88 -0.13 0.65 -9.81
CA TYR A 88 0.58 0.92 -11.06
C TYR A 88 1.83 0.06 -11.27
N SER A 89 1.94 -1.08 -10.60
CA SER A 89 3.13 -1.93 -10.60
C SER A 89 3.64 -2.34 -12.00
N VAL A 90 2.73 -2.45 -12.98
CA VAL A 90 3.01 -2.90 -14.34
C VAL A 90 2.75 -1.81 -15.40
N HIS A 91 2.50 -0.55 -14.99
CA HIS A 91 2.16 0.54 -15.89
C HIS A 91 3.41 1.31 -16.35
N HIS A 92 4.35 0.60 -16.92
CA HIS A 92 5.57 1.22 -17.47
C HIS A 92 5.25 2.04 -18.70
N LEU A 93 5.75 3.27 -18.75
CA LEU A 93 5.58 4.16 -19.89
C LEU A 93 6.54 3.81 -21.03
N TYR A 94 7.72 3.28 -20.68
CA TYR A 94 8.78 2.88 -21.61
C TYR A 94 9.23 1.47 -21.30
N GLU A 95 9.46 0.66 -22.34
CA GLU A 95 9.91 -0.74 -22.20
C GLU A 95 11.34 -0.85 -21.67
N ASP A 96 12.19 0.10 -22.05
CA ASP A 96 13.61 0.15 -21.72
C ASP A 96 13.94 0.93 -20.43
N ASN A 97 12.94 1.60 -19.85
CA ASN A 97 13.10 2.40 -18.62
C ASN A 97 11.99 2.10 -17.63
N GLN A 98 11.99 0.91 -17.06
CA GLN A 98 11.03 0.48 -16.07
C GLN A 98 11.59 0.70 -14.66
N ALA A 99 10.90 1.50 -13.84
CA ALA A 99 11.27 1.63 -12.45
C ALA A 99 11.25 0.26 -11.75
N GLN A 100 12.31 -0.07 -11.06
CA GLN A 100 12.39 -1.22 -10.18
C GLN A 100 12.25 -0.72 -8.74
N ILE A 101 11.58 -1.48 -7.91
CA ILE A 101 11.36 -1.15 -6.49
C ILE A 101 11.50 -2.44 -5.69
N LEU A 102 12.10 -2.35 -4.51
CA LEU A 102 12.19 -3.49 -3.59
C LEU A 102 10.80 -3.96 -3.16
N ASN A 103 10.68 -5.26 -2.92
CA ASN A 103 9.46 -5.82 -2.35
C ASN A 103 9.38 -5.45 -0.86
N ILE A 104 8.42 -4.62 -0.50
CA ILE A 104 8.24 -4.16 0.88
C ILE A 104 8.01 -5.30 1.87
N LEU A 105 7.33 -6.38 1.46
CA LEU A 105 7.09 -7.54 2.33
C LEU A 105 8.39 -8.24 2.69
N ASP A 106 9.28 -8.44 1.70
CA ASP A 106 10.59 -9.06 1.93
C ASP A 106 11.49 -8.19 2.83
N GLU A 107 11.43 -6.86 2.63
CA GLU A 107 12.21 -5.92 3.45
C GLU A 107 11.66 -5.86 4.88
N CYS A 108 10.35 -5.88 5.08
CA CYS A 108 9.73 -5.96 6.40
C CYS A 108 10.09 -7.27 7.13
N GLU A 109 10.14 -8.40 6.41
CA GLU A 109 10.58 -9.67 7.00
C GLU A 109 12.05 -9.61 7.44
N LYS A 110 12.94 -9.07 6.60
CA LYS A 110 14.36 -8.86 6.94
C LYS A 110 14.55 -7.93 8.14
N ALA A 111 13.72 -6.90 8.26
CA ALA A 111 13.75 -5.95 9.37
C ALA A 111 13.11 -6.49 10.67
N GLY A 112 12.47 -7.65 10.63
CA GLY A 112 11.75 -8.22 11.78
C GLY A 112 10.36 -7.61 12.02
N ASN A 113 9.79 -6.91 11.03
CA ASN A 113 8.51 -6.22 11.07
C ASN A 113 7.47 -6.78 10.07
N PRO A 114 7.25 -8.10 9.95
CA PRO A 114 6.44 -8.67 8.87
C PRO A 114 4.97 -8.23 8.92
N ASP A 115 4.48 -7.80 10.08
CA ASP A 115 3.05 -7.55 10.31
C ASP A 115 2.63 -6.09 10.07
N ILE A 116 3.57 -5.17 9.78
CA ILE A 116 3.22 -3.75 9.66
C ILE A 116 2.64 -3.36 8.30
N VAL A 117 2.65 -4.24 7.29
CA VAL A 117 2.28 -3.88 5.92
C VAL A 117 1.14 -4.70 5.35
N PHE A 118 0.21 -4.01 4.69
CA PHE A 118 -0.77 -4.56 3.76
C PHE A 118 -0.46 -4.07 2.35
N GLN A 119 -0.15 -4.98 1.44
CA GLN A 119 0.10 -4.66 0.03
C GLN A 119 -1.13 -4.99 -0.80
N PHE A 120 -1.56 -4.04 -1.64
CA PHE A 120 -2.74 -4.16 -2.47
C PHE A 120 -2.37 -4.10 -3.95
N CYS A 121 -3.09 -4.83 -4.76
CA CYS A 121 -3.07 -4.67 -6.21
C CYS A 121 -4.45 -4.90 -6.82
N SER A 122 -4.64 -4.43 -8.06
CA SER A 122 -5.90 -4.56 -8.78
C SER A 122 -5.64 -4.62 -10.28
N THR A 123 -6.48 -5.38 -10.99
CA THR A 123 -6.48 -5.44 -12.45
C THR A 123 -7.34 -4.35 -13.10
N SER A 124 -7.98 -3.48 -12.31
CA SER A 124 -8.94 -2.48 -12.82
C SER A 124 -8.37 -1.53 -13.85
N LYS A 125 -7.05 -1.26 -13.79
CA LYS A 125 -6.34 -0.40 -14.75
C LYS A 125 -5.58 -1.18 -15.83
N VAL A 126 -5.65 -2.52 -15.81
CA VAL A 126 -4.96 -3.41 -16.74
C VAL A 126 -5.97 -4.09 -17.68
N SER A 127 -7.08 -4.56 -17.14
CA SER A 127 -8.08 -5.34 -17.88
C SER A 127 -9.41 -4.57 -18.02
N PHE A 128 -10.36 -4.76 -17.09
CA PHE A 128 -11.72 -4.24 -17.21
C PHE A 128 -12.05 -3.27 -16.04
N PRO A 129 -12.16 -1.96 -16.30
CA PRO A 129 -12.65 -1.02 -15.29
C PRO A 129 -14.03 -1.42 -14.77
N GLY A 130 -14.20 -1.44 -13.44
CA GLY A 130 -15.45 -1.86 -12.79
C GLY A 130 -15.71 -3.37 -12.74
N ALA A 131 -14.88 -4.17 -13.40
CA ALA A 131 -14.93 -5.64 -13.37
C ALA A 131 -13.56 -6.25 -13.06
N GLY A 132 -12.69 -5.49 -12.40
CA GLY A 132 -11.35 -5.93 -12.00
C GLY A 132 -11.37 -6.96 -10.87
N ILE A 133 -10.23 -7.62 -10.70
CA ILE A 133 -9.91 -8.44 -9.53
C ILE A 133 -8.93 -7.65 -8.69
N ALA A 134 -9.11 -7.66 -7.39
CA ALA A 134 -8.14 -7.13 -6.43
C ALA A 134 -7.55 -8.26 -5.60
N ALA A 135 -6.31 -8.06 -5.16
CA ALA A 135 -5.64 -8.96 -4.23
C ALA A 135 -4.96 -8.16 -3.11
N ILE A 136 -4.86 -8.80 -1.96
CA ILE A 136 -4.08 -8.33 -0.82
C ILE A 136 -2.99 -9.35 -0.51
N SER A 137 -1.80 -8.86 -0.22
CA SER A 137 -0.66 -9.63 0.28
C SER A 137 -0.18 -9.02 1.60
N ALA A 138 0.12 -9.87 2.56
CA ALA A 138 0.59 -9.47 3.90
C ALA A 138 1.23 -10.68 4.58
N SER A 139 1.71 -10.51 5.82
CA SER A 139 2.17 -11.64 6.64
C SER A 139 1.09 -12.72 6.83
N ALA A 140 1.51 -13.93 7.15
CA ALA A 140 0.60 -15.03 7.42
C ALA A 140 -0.39 -14.72 8.57
N ALA A 141 0.06 -13.99 9.59
CA ALA A 141 -0.77 -13.56 10.72
C ALA A 141 -1.86 -12.59 10.28
N ASN A 142 -1.49 -11.55 9.53
CA ASN A 142 -2.43 -10.56 8.98
C ASN A 142 -3.45 -11.22 8.04
N ILE A 143 -3.01 -12.10 7.15
CA ILE A 143 -3.91 -12.82 6.22
C ILE A 143 -4.88 -13.72 7.01
N ALA A 144 -4.43 -14.38 8.08
CA ALA A 144 -5.30 -15.21 8.91
C ALA A 144 -6.39 -14.36 9.60
N ASP A 145 -6.06 -13.14 10.08
CA ASP A 145 -7.04 -12.26 10.69
C ASP A 145 -8.04 -11.69 9.66
N ILE A 146 -7.55 -11.25 8.50
CA ILE A 146 -8.40 -10.78 7.40
C ILE A 146 -9.38 -11.86 6.97
N LYS A 147 -8.93 -13.12 6.84
CA LYS A 147 -9.79 -14.24 6.46
C LYS A 147 -10.94 -14.46 7.44
N LYS A 148 -10.73 -14.29 8.75
CA LYS A 148 -11.82 -14.40 9.75
C LYS A 148 -12.94 -13.39 9.46
N ARG A 149 -12.60 -12.17 9.06
CA ARG A 149 -13.56 -11.12 8.71
C ARG A 149 -14.23 -11.37 7.36
N LEU A 150 -13.45 -11.78 6.36
CA LEU A 150 -13.95 -12.06 5.01
C LEU A 150 -14.98 -13.18 4.99
N THR A 151 -14.85 -14.22 5.82
CA THR A 151 -15.84 -15.31 5.90
C THR A 151 -17.21 -14.87 6.38
N ILE A 152 -17.29 -13.72 7.06
CA ILE A 152 -18.56 -13.11 7.49
C ILE A 152 -19.09 -12.16 6.41
N GLN A 153 -18.20 -11.43 5.73
CA GLN A 153 -18.57 -10.42 4.73
C GLN A 153 -19.02 -11.04 3.41
N THR A 154 -18.45 -12.18 3.03
CA THR A 154 -18.78 -12.85 1.76
C THR A 154 -18.63 -14.36 1.87
N ILE A 155 -19.58 -15.08 1.25
CA ILE A 155 -19.49 -16.54 1.12
C ILE A 155 -18.47 -16.95 0.04
N GLY A 156 -18.27 -16.10 -0.95
CA GLY A 156 -17.30 -16.31 -2.02
C GLY A 156 -17.15 -15.08 -2.92
N HIS A 157 -16.01 -15.01 -3.58
CA HIS A 157 -15.72 -13.95 -4.53
C HIS A 157 -16.35 -14.21 -5.89
N ASP A 158 -16.42 -13.17 -6.74
CA ASP A 158 -16.99 -13.24 -8.08
C ASP A 158 -16.16 -14.16 -9.01
N LYS A 159 -16.62 -15.40 -9.13
CA LYS A 159 -15.98 -16.43 -9.95
C LYS A 159 -16.06 -16.15 -11.45
N ILE A 160 -17.07 -15.40 -11.89
CA ILE A 160 -17.23 -15.02 -13.30
C ILE A 160 -16.13 -14.05 -13.69
N ASN A 161 -15.87 -13.03 -12.85
CA ASN A 161 -14.76 -12.11 -13.08
C ASN A 161 -13.39 -12.80 -13.00
N GLN A 162 -13.21 -13.73 -12.07
CA GLN A 162 -11.99 -14.54 -12.02
C GLN A 162 -11.79 -15.33 -13.32
N LEU A 163 -12.84 -15.99 -13.82
CA LEU A 163 -12.77 -16.75 -15.07
C LEU A 163 -12.49 -15.85 -16.29
N ARG A 164 -13.06 -14.65 -16.33
CA ARG A 164 -12.74 -13.65 -17.37
C ARG A 164 -11.25 -13.34 -17.41
N HIS A 165 -10.63 -13.13 -16.24
CA HIS A 165 -9.20 -12.82 -16.14
C HIS A 165 -8.30 -14.01 -16.47
N VAL A 166 -8.75 -15.25 -16.24
CA VAL A 166 -8.04 -16.46 -16.72
C VAL A 166 -8.04 -16.56 -18.24
N LYS A 167 -9.07 -16.02 -18.91
CA LYS A 167 -9.21 -16.05 -20.38
C LYS A 167 -8.68 -14.80 -21.09
N PHE A 168 -8.42 -13.73 -20.37
CA PHE A 168 -7.83 -12.50 -20.87
C PHE A 168 -6.35 -12.67 -21.18
#